data_9d075581bfd2ca84324bef251bc9ab2f
#
_entry.id   9d075581bfd2ca84324bef251bc9ab2f
#
_cell.length_a   1.000
_cell.length_b   1.000
_cell.length_c   1.000
_cell.angle_alpha   90.00
_cell.angle_beta   90.00
_cell.angle_gamma   90.00
#
_symmetry.space_group_name_H-M   'P 1'
#
loop_
_entity.id
_entity.type
_entity.pdbx_description
1 polymer ?
#
loop_
_entity_poly.entity_id
_entity_poly.type
_entity_poly.pdbx_seq_one_letter_code
_entity_poly.pdbx_strand_id
1 'polypeptide(L)'
;MQENGRKIKIIRPQQGFQINFTRSNVDFLVAGAAMGVGKSFAALLMAAEHVSDPNFRMVYLRRNISDVKAGGAGADEALKIYGDVASMKMSDSPRLTFPSGAFIDFTHMSDQTPDKVLERIRGWAYSCVYVDEGTGFEWSTIKLIFSRNRSAGSWSGKVRITCNPKKSHWLRKWLDWYIDPITGYPIPERDGIVRYFYIKGEKIEDVVFGDTPEEVYNQCRYQIDPIVKKMNEGGHNYTYKNLIKSTTFYSGKLSDNQELLKMNPNYMGSVAAMGERQAAANLMGCWNVDPEEESDIPIPYERAESVFNNDPRKNNDKWITADLADTGDDNTVILVWNGLHIIDYKILCTSTPRLNAEILMQMAERHGIPNNHIIYDAIRAAYINDYIDGSIGFKSYNRPMGMYWRMHYNLKDECYGRLVEIIKRGMMSFEDSIAEAVYPHKRMSNPISIKVEFIEECSVVRWKSLPSGKKTLFNKKEMNQMLGKNRSMDLLDPIAMRMLPLLKYEYGEELIASEVALEEENDLGLDKANVFDDSFWS
;
A
#
# COMPACT_ATOMS: atom_id res chain seq x y z
N MET A 1 12.45 26.89 -34.14
CA MET A 1 13.22 28.09 -34.52
C MET A 1 14.53 27.66 -35.13
N GLN A 2 14.95 28.28 -36.23
CA GLN A 2 16.27 28.05 -36.80
C GLN A 2 17.07 29.35 -36.63
N GLU A 3 18.20 29.29 -35.99
CA GLU A 3 19.16 30.38 -35.93
C GLU A 3 20.48 29.83 -36.50
N ASN A 4 20.98 30.45 -37.54
CA ASN A 4 22.20 30.05 -38.26
C ASN A 4 22.23 28.58 -38.75
N GLY A 5 21.09 28.02 -39.19
CA GLY A 5 21.00 26.67 -39.74
C GLY A 5 21.04 25.53 -38.71
N ARG A 6 21.16 25.81 -37.42
CA ARG A 6 21.08 24.82 -36.35
C ARG A 6 19.66 24.69 -35.81
N LYS A 7 19.17 23.49 -35.68
CA LYS A 7 17.90 23.21 -34.98
C LYS A 7 18.08 23.48 -33.48
N ILE A 8 17.40 24.50 -32.96
CA ILE A 8 17.39 24.78 -31.52
C ILE A 8 16.42 23.79 -30.86
N LYS A 9 16.95 22.98 -29.97
CA LYS A 9 16.17 22.10 -29.10
C LYS A 9 15.84 22.84 -27.80
N ILE A 10 14.56 23.13 -27.57
CA ILE A 10 14.12 23.77 -26.35
C ILE A 10 13.57 22.68 -25.40
N ILE A 11 14.16 22.56 -24.23
CA ILE A 11 13.76 21.64 -23.18
C ILE A 11 13.24 22.47 -22.01
N ARG A 12 12.04 22.18 -21.52
CA ARG A 12 11.39 22.88 -20.40
C ARG A 12 10.73 21.91 -19.46
N PRO A 13 10.69 22.20 -18.14
CA PRO A 13 9.87 21.43 -17.20
C PRO A 13 8.39 21.62 -17.53
N GLN A 14 7.62 20.54 -17.40
CA GLN A 14 6.17 20.58 -17.58
C GLN A 14 5.50 21.21 -16.37
N GLN A 15 4.30 21.78 -16.58
CA GLN A 15 3.48 22.38 -15.53
C GLN A 15 3.16 21.35 -14.42
N GLY A 16 2.95 21.84 -13.23
CA GLY A 16 2.67 21.01 -12.06
C GLY A 16 3.96 20.48 -11.42
N PHE A 17 4.07 19.17 -11.26
CA PHE A 17 5.14 18.51 -10.53
C PHE A 17 6.55 18.96 -10.92
N GLN A 18 6.87 18.95 -12.24
CA GLN A 18 8.26 19.22 -12.67
C GLN A 18 8.69 20.66 -12.38
N ILE A 19 7.82 21.66 -12.62
CA ILE A 19 8.13 23.07 -12.28
C ILE A 19 8.29 23.23 -10.77
N ASN A 20 7.41 22.65 -9.98
CA ASN A 20 7.46 22.76 -8.52
C ASN A 20 8.74 22.15 -7.96
N PHE A 21 9.13 20.98 -8.48
CA PHE A 21 10.37 20.31 -8.09
C PHE A 21 11.61 21.14 -8.47
N THR A 22 11.70 21.62 -9.72
CA THR A 22 12.89 22.32 -10.21
C THR A 22 13.13 23.65 -9.48
N ARG A 23 12.07 24.39 -9.15
CA ARG A 23 12.14 25.71 -8.52
C ARG A 23 12.20 25.70 -6.99
N SER A 24 12.08 24.56 -6.37
CA SER A 24 12.08 24.45 -4.91
C SER A 24 13.45 24.76 -4.31
N ASN A 25 13.50 25.68 -3.35
CA ASN A 25 14.74 26.09 -2.68
C ASN A 25 14.90 25.56 -1.25
N VAL A 26 14.03 24.65 -0.78
CA VAL A 26 14.17 24.04 0.55
C VAL A 26 15.47 23.24 0.70
N ASP A 27 15.88 22.96 1.92
CA ASP A 27 17.12 22.19 2.17
C ASP A 27 16.91 20.70 1.87
N PHE A 28 15.75 20.15 2.22
CA PHE A 28 15.41 18.75 2.05
C PHE A 28 14.08 18.62 1.32
N LEU A 29 14.08 18.03 0.15
CA LEU A 29 12.88 17.85 -0.65
C LEU A 29 12.64 16.37 -0.91
N VAL A 30 11.41 15.92 -0.66
CA VAL A 30 10.94 14.59 -1.05
C VAL A 30 9.89 14.73 -2.16
N ALA A 31 10.08 14.00 -3.24
CA ALA A 31 9.11 13.88 -4.31
C ALA A 31 8.65 12.41 -4.41
N GLY A 32 7.58 12.11 -3.73
CA GLY A 32 6.95 10.79 -3.72
C GLY A 32 5.80 10.77 -4.71
N ALA A 33 6.10 10.42 -5.94
CA ALA A 33 5.18 10.59 -7.04
C ALA A 33 5.00 9.29 -7.83
N ALA A 34 3.90 9.20 -8.59
CA ALA A 34 3.59 8.10 -9.49
C ALA A 34 4.74 7.79 -10.47
N MET A 35 4.75 6.56 -10.99
CA MET A 35 5.65 6.20 -12.09
C MET A 35 5.33 7.02 -13.34
N GLY A 36 6.35 7.35 -14.12
CA GLY A 36 6.17 8.07 -15.38
C GLY A 36 5.91 9.58 -15.26
N VAL A 37 5.84 10.16 -14.05
CA VAL A 37 5.66 11.61 -13.87
C VAL A 37 6.85 12.45 -14.32
N GLY A 38 8.00 11.83 -14.55
CA GLY A 38 9.23 12.51 -15.00
C GLY A 38 10.13 13.00 -13.85
N LYS A 39 10.19 12.25 -12.73
CA LYS A 39 11.01 12.58 -11.55
C LYS A 39 12.48 12.81 -11.88
N SER A 40 13.13 11.82 -12.50
CA SER A 40 14.56 11.87 -12.84
C SER A 40 14.84 12.98 -13.86
N PHE A 41 13.94 13.19 -14.82
CA PHE A 41 14.02 14.28 -15.79
C PHE A 41 13.95 15.66 -15.11
N ALA A 42 13.00 15.87 -14.18
CA ALA A 42 12.89 17.10 -13.40
C ALA A 42 14.16 17.39 -12.58
N ALA A 43 14.74 16.35 -11.96
CA ALA A 43 15.98 16.48 -11.20
C ALA A 43 17.17 16.90 -12.08
N LEU A 44 17.27 16.37 -13.29
CA LEU A 44 18.30 16.80 -14.24
C LEU A 44 18.04 18.23 -14.72
N LEU A 45 16.80 18.62 -15.03
CA LEU A 45 16.47 20.00 -15.43
C LEU A 45 16.73 21.02 -14.32
N MET A 46 16.56 20.66 -13.04
CA MET A 46 16.90 21.52 -11.91
C MET A 46 18.37 21.97 -11.97
N ALA A 47 19.28 21.10 -12.39
CA ALA A 47 20.69 21.45 -12.53
C ALA A 47 20.92 22.59 -13.53
N ALA A 48 20.07 22.72 -14.57
CA ALA A 48 20.21 23.76 -15.59
C ALA A 48 20.16 25.20 -15.02
N GLU A 49 19.46 25.40 -13.91
CA GLU A 49 19.36 26.70 -13.25
C GLU A 49 20.66 27.11 -12.53
N HIS A 50 21.57 26.15 -12.30
CA HIS A 50 22.76 26.36 -11.48
C HIS A 50 24.09 26.11 -12.20
N VAL A 51 24.10 25.49 -13.38
CA VAL A 51 25.32 25.09 -14.09
C VAL A 51 26.16 26.26 -14.62
N SER A 52 25.71 27.50 -14.54
CA SER A 52 26.50 28.69 -14.80
C SER A 52 27.46 29.04 -13.65
N ASP A 53 27.17 28.57 -12.40
CA ASP A 53 28.08 28.72 -11.27
C ASP A 53 29.21 27.67 -11.36
N PRO A 54 30.49 28.06 -11.52
CA PRO A 54 31.61 27.11 -11.61
C PRO A 54 31.78 26.24 -10.35
N ASN A 55 31.21 26.67 -9.21
CA ASN A 55 31.25 25.93 -7.95
C ASN A 55 30.07 24.97 -7.80
N PHE A 56 29.11 24.97 -8.72
CA PHE A 56 27.98 24.04 -8.65
C PHE A 56 28.44 22.60 -8.93
N ARG A 57 28.13 21.73 -7.99
CA ARG A 57 28.45 20.30 -8.03
C ARG A 57 27.25 19.53 -7.59
N MET A 58 26.77 18.64 -8.43
CA MET A 58 25.65 17.75 -8.11
C MET A 58 26.12 16.30 -8.16
N VAL A 59 25.60 15.47 -7.28
CA VAL A 59 25.70 14.02 -7.40
C VAL A 59 24.31 13.42 -7.61
N TYR A 60 24.22 12.60 -8.65
CA TYR A 60 23.08 11.73 -8.94
C TYR A 60 23.39 10.36 -8.33
N LEU A 61 22.63 9.96 -7.31
CA LEU A 61 22.88 8.76 -6.51
C LEU A 61 21.75 7.76 -6.69
N ARG A 62 22.09 6.52 -7.02
CA ARG A 62 21.21 5.35 -6.98
C ARG A 62 21.79 4.25 -6.10
N ARG A 63 20.99 3.21 -5.80
CA ARG A 63 21.47 2.08 -5.01
C ARG A 63 22.48 1.24 -5.79
N ASN A 64 22.18 0.87 -7.03
CA ASN A 64 23.03 -0.01 -7.85
C ASN A 64 23.67 0.73 -9.02
N ILE A 65 24.86 0.31 -9.40
CA ILE A 65 25.59 0.91 -10.53
C ILE A 65 24.92 0.63 -11.88
N SER A 66 24.30 -0.55 -12.04
CA SER A 66 23.53 -0.90 -13.24
C SER A 66 22.44 0.12 -13.53
N ASP A 67 21.76 0.59 -12.48
CA ASP A 67 20.65 1.51 -12.58
C ASP A 67 21.10 2.95 -12.90
N VAL A 68 22.40 3.23 -12.81
CA VAL A 68 23.00 4.51 -13.16
C VAL A 68 23.41 4.57 -14.64
N LYS A 69 23.91 3.44 -15.17
CA LYS A 69 24.53 3.33 -16.51
C LYS A 69 23.63 2.75 -17.59
N ALA A 70 22.53 2.08 -17.22
CA ALA A 70 21.62 1.45 -18.18
C ALA A 70 21.03 2.46 -19.18
N GLY A 71 20.67 1.98 -20.35
CA GLY A 71 19.96 2.81 -21.35
C GLY A 71 18.65 3.35 -20.78
N GLY A 72 18.45 4.66 -20.85
CA GLY A 72 17.32 5.35 -20.19
C GLY A 72 17.54 5.67 -18.72
N ALA A 73 18.70 5.32 -18.12
CA ALA A 73 19.08 5.69 -16.77
C ALA A 73 19.61 7.14 -16.67
N GLY A 74 19.90 7.61 -15.46
CA GLY A 74 20.23 9.00 -15.19
C GLY A 74 21.38 9.56 -16.05
N ALA A 75 22.46 8.80 -16.28
CA ALA A 75 23.58 9.26 -17.10
C ALA A 75 23.20 9.36 -18.59
N ASP A 76 22.45 8.40 -19.12
CA ASP A 76 21.95 8.41 -20.50
C ASP A 76 20.94 9.55 -20.72
N GLU A 77 20.03 9.76 -19.77
CA GLU A 77 19.09 10.89 -19.80
C GLU A 77 19.80 12.25 -19.76
N ALA A 78 20.82 12.39 -18.91
CA ALA A 78 21.61 13.61 -18.83
C ALA A 78 22.33 13.90 -20.15
N LEU A 79 22.84 12.87 -20.83
CA LEU A 79 23.46 13.02 -22.13
C LEU A 79 22.46 13.47 -23.22
N LYS A 80 21.22 12.98 -23.18
CA LYS A 80 20.15 13.42 -24.08
C LYS A 80 19.75 14.88 -23.87
N ILE A 81 19.80 15.35 -22.61
CA ILE A 81 19.46 16.74 -22.25
C ILE A 81 20.63 17.69 -22.59
N TYR A 82 21.85 17.34 -22.22
CA TYR A 82 22.98 18.24 -22.14
C TYR A 82 24.13 17.93 -23.13
N GLY A 83 24.04 16.83 -23.91
CA GLY A 83 25.12 16.38 -24.76
C GLY A 83 25.60 17.38 -25.79
N ASP A 84 24.77 18.36 -26.18
CA ASP A 84 25.15 19.45 -27.09
C ASP A 84 25.91 20.60 -26.41
N VAL A 85 25.86 20.69 -25.05
CA VAL A 85 26.39 21.82 -24.28
C VAL A 85 27.35 21.41 -23.15
N ALA A 86 27.49 20.11 -22.88
CA ALA A 86 28.35 19.58 -21.82
C ALA A 86 29.06 18.30 -22.29
N SER A 87 30.21 17.98 -21.70
CA SER A 87 30.97 16.77 -22.02
C SER A 87 30.74 15.67 -20.99
N MET A 88 30.46 14.46 -21.47
CA MET A 88 30.27 13.27 -20.60
C MET A 88 31.52 12.39 -20.64
N LYS A 89 32.13 12.18 -19.47
CA LYS A 89 33.19 11.17 -19.29
C LYS A 89 32.55 9.91 -18.73
N MET A 90 32.50 8.85 -19.52
CA MET A 90 32.02 7.53 -19.09
C MET A 90 33.16 6.78 -18.39
N SER A 91 32.99 6.48 -17.13
CA SER A 91 33.91 5.73 -16.27
C SER A 91 33.09 4.88 -15.30
N ASP A 92 33.70 4.32 -14.25
CA ASP A 92 32.96 3.65 -13.17
C ASP A 92 32.06 4.60 -12.39
N SER A 93 32.39 5.88 -12.37
CA SER A 93 31.52 6.96 -11.90
C SER A 93 31.42 8.01 -13.01
N PRO A 94 30.43 7.94 -13.90
CA PRO A 94 30.28 8.89 -14.98
C PRO A 94 30.19 10.33 -14.48
N ARG A 95 30.78 11.28 -15.25
CA ARG A 95 30.72 12.71 -14.93
C ARG A 95 30.35 13.51 -16.16
N LEU A 96 29.32 14.34 -16.01
CA LEU A 96 28.94 15.36 -16.99
C LEU A 96 29.52 16.70 -16.55
N THR A 97 30.37 17.31 -17.39
CA THR A 97 31.04 18.58 -17.08
C THR A 97 30.56 19.67 -18.03
N PHE A 98 30.17 20.80 -17.47
CA PHE A 98 29.73 22.00 -18.21
C PHE A 98 30.89 22.93 -18.52
N PRO A 99 30.78 23.83 -19.54
CA PRO A 99 31.84 24.79 -19.88
C PRO A 99 32.23 25.74 -18.74
N SER A 100 31.33 26.01 -17.81
CA SER A 100 31.58 26.81 -16.59
C SER A 100 32.53 26.14 -15.59
N GLY A 101 32.72 24.82 -15.67
CA GLY A 101 33.39 24.01 -14.65
C GLY A 101 32.43 23.31 -13.69
N ALA A 102 31.13 23.65 -13.71
CA ALA A 102 30.10 22.90 -13.00
C ALA A 102 30.03 21.45 -13.48
N PHE A 103 29.62 20.53 -12.61
CA PHE A 103 29.49 19.12 -13.02
C PHE A 103 28.41 18.35 -12.26
N ILE A 104 27.97 17.25 -12.89
CA ILE A 104 27.10 16.24 -12.30
C ILE A 104 27.84 14.91 -12.28
N ASP A 105 28.06 14.35 -11.10
CA ASP A 105 28.56 12.99 -10.90
C ASP A 105 27.42 11.99 -10.81
N PHE A 106 27.61 10.84 -11.42
CA PHE A 106 26.67 9.72 -11.38
C PHE A 106 27.31 8.57 -10.61
N THR A 107 26.71 8.19 -9.48
CA THR A 107 27.30 7.17 -8.61
C THR A 107 26.23 6.31 -7.94
N HIS A 108 26.68 5.28 -7.20
CA HIS A 108 25.81 4.37 -6.50
C HIS A 108 26.26 4.15 -5.04
N MET A 109 25.39 3.57 -4.24
CA MET A 109 25.69 3.19 -2.86
C MET A 109 24.94 1.89 -2.51
N SER A 110 25.53 0.78 -2.89
CA SER A 110 24.95 -0.57 -2.67
C SER A 110 25.14 -1.04 -1.22
N ASP A 111 26.32 -0.80 -0.63
CA ASP A 111 26.61 -1.08 0.78
C ASP A 111 26.30 0.17 1.63
N GLN A 112 25.33 0.02 2.51
CA GLN A 112 24.81 1.08 3.37
C GLN A 112 25.23 0.91 4.85
N THR A 113 26.20 0.07 5.12
CA THR A 113 26.80 0.05 6.47
C THR A 113 27.44 1.38 6.77
N PRO A 114 27.30 1.93 8.00
CA PRO A 114 27.74 3.30 8.33
C PRO A 114 29.20 3.59 7.95
N ASP A 115 30.10 2.64 8.18
CA ASP A 115 31.51 2.80 7.86
C ASP A 115 31.77 2.93 6.36
N LYS A 116 31.09 2.11 5.55
CA LYS A 116 31.18 2.16 4.09
C LYS A 116 30.57 3.43 3.50
N VAL A 117 29.45 3.87 4.07
CA VAL A 117 28.85 5.16 3.70
C VAL A 117 29.83 6.29 4.02
N LEU A 118 30.40 6.36 5.22
CA LEU A 118 31.36 7.38 5.63
C LEU A 118 32.63 7.36 4.76
N GLU A 119 33.14 6.19 4.42
CA GLU A 119 34.28 6.04 3.49
C GLU A 119 33.95 6.65 2.13
N ARG A 120 32.76 6.35 1.57
CA ARG A 120 32.35 6.79 0.26
C ARG A 120 32.09 8.29 0.16
N ILE A 121 31.45 8.86 1.21
CA ILE A 121 31.15 10.31 1.24
C ILE A 121 32.32 11.15 1.77
N ARG A 122 33.44 10.53 2.14
CA ARG A 122 34.64 11.24 2.59
C ARG A 122 35.13 12.16 1.45
N GLY A 123 35.21 13.43 1.72
CA GLY A 123 35.63 14.42 0.71
C GLY A 123 34.52 14.93 -0.21
N TRP A 124 33.29 14.48 -0.04
CA TRP A 124 32.16 15.05 -0.78
C TRP A 124 32.00 16.54 -0.47
N ALA A 125 31.83 17.33 -1.53
CA ALA A 125 31.60 18.77 -1.46
C ALA A 125 30.59 19.16 -2.57
N TYR A 126 29.41 18.53 -2.51
CA TYR A 126 28.36 18.78 -3.47
C TYR A 126 27.43 19.91 -3.03
N SER A 127 26.94 20.69 -3.97
CA SER A 127 25.88 21.68 -3.78
C SER A 127 24.54 20.98 -3.55
N CYS A 128 24.33 19.90 -4.31
CA CYS A 128 23.11 19.10 -4.26
C CYS A 128 23.43 17.60 -4.29
N VAL A 129 22.82 16.84 -3.40
CA VAL A 129 22.74 15.39 -3.50
C VAL A 129 21.33 15.03 -3.96
N TYR A 130 21.23 14.48 -5.14
CA TYR A 130 20.00 13.92 -5.67
C TYR A 130 20.01 12.40 -5.49
N VAL A 131 19.02 11.89 -4.79
CA VAL A 131 18.83 10.46 -4.52
C VAL A 131 17.63 9.98 -5.34
N ASP A 132 17.89 9.22 -6.36
CA ASP A 132 16.86 8.60 -7.17
C ASP A 132 16.48 7.23 -6.59
N GLU A 133 15.18 6.91 -6.60
CA GLU A 133 14.63 5.73 -5.94
C GLU A 133 14.97 5.67 -4.44
N GLY A 134 14.66 6.75 -3.72
CA GLY A 134 14.99 6.95 -2.31
C GLY A 134 14.53 5.84 -1.37
N THR A 135 13.52 5.05 -1.74
CA THR A 135 13.09 3.85 -1.00
C THR A 135 14.11 2.71 -1.01
N GLY A 136 15.19 2.83 -1.78
CA GLY A 136 16.34 1.95 -1.71
C GLY A 136 17.37 2.33 -0.62
N PHE A 137 17.17 3.43 0.13
CA PHE A 137 18.14 3.98 1.08
C PHE A 137 17.62 4.03 2.51
N GLU A 138 18.44 3.57 3.45
CA GLU A 138 18.14 3.64 4.87
C GLU A 138 18.23 5.07 5.42
N TRP A 139 17.48 5.36 6.50
CA TRP A 139 17.53 6.67 7.16
C TRP A 139 18.94 7.05 7.63
N SER A 140 19.67 6.11 8.20
CA SER A 140 21.06 6.32 8.66
C SER A 140 21.98 6.80 7.53
N THR A 141 21.85 6.23 6.33
CA THR A 141 22.59 6.63 5.13
C THR A 141 22.26 8.06 4.72
N ILE A 142 20.98 8.39 4.61
CA ILE A 142 20.54 9.74 4.20
C ILE A 142 20.94 10.78 5.25
N LYS A 143 20.85 10.48 6.53
CA LYS A 143 21.32 11.35 7.62
C LYS A 143 22.81 11.64 7.50
N LEU A 144 23.65 10.63 7.24
CA LEU A 144 25.08 10.81 7.05
C LEU A 144 25.38 11.68 5.81
N ILE A 145 24.71 11.42 4.68
CA ILE A 145 24.83 12.23 3.46
C ILE A 145 24.45 13.68 3.76
N PHE A 146 23.32 13.91 4.42
CA PHE A 146 22.85 15.25 4.75
C PHE A 146 23.85 16.01 5.63
N SER A 147 24.45 15.34 6.63
CA SER A 147 25.44 15.93 7.54
C SER A 147 26.76 16.33 6.84
N ARG A 148 27.08 15.71 5.70
CA ARG A 148 28.32 15.93 4.93
C ARG A 148 28.12 16.78 3.67
N ASN A 149 26.87 17.09 3.32
CA ASN A 149 26.55 17.86 2.13
C ASN A 149 26.94 19.34 2.34
N ARG A 150 28.05 19.76 1.74
CA ARG A 150 28.63 21.09 1.85
C ARG A 150 29.28 21.49 0.53
N SER A 151 29.15 22.73 0.15
CA SER A 151 29.77 23.28 -1.07
C SER A 151 30.09 24.76 -0.87
N ALA A 152 31.00 25.28 -1.67
CA ALA A 152 31.32 26.71 -1.74
C ALA A 152 30.37 27.48 -2.68
N GLY A 153 29.51 26.79 -3.42
CA GLY A 153 28.55 27.41 -4.33
C GLY A 153 27.45 28.20 -3.61
N SER A 154 26.84 29.13 -4.32
CA SER A 154 25.76 29.99 -3.82
C SER A 154 24.50 29.19 -3.45
N TRP A 155 24.27 28.07 -4.11
CA TRP A 155 23.19 27.11 -3.85
C TRP A 155 23.80 25.80 -3.33
N SER A 156 23.74 25.59 -2.04
CA SER A 156 24.45 24.49 -1.37
C SER A 156 23.65 23.87 -0.25
N GLY A 157 24.07 22.68 0.19
CA GLY A 157 23.46 21.96 1.30
C GLY A 157 22.09 21.34 0.95
N LYS A 158 21.81 21.11 -0.32
CA LYS A 158 20.51 20.62 -0.79
C LYS A 158 20.47 19.10 -0.94
N VAL A 159 19.40 18.47 -0.42
CA VAL A 159 19.09 17.07 -0.66
C VAL A 159 17.74 16.98 -1.39
N ARG A 160 17.71 16.18 -2.42
CA ARG A 160 16.52 15.93 -3.24
C ARG A 160 16.32 14.44 -3.35
N ILE A 161 15.18 13.95 -2.93
CA ILE A 161 14.84 12.53 -2.96
C ILE A 161 13.63 12.33 -3.84
N THR A 162 13.74 11.45 -4.83
CA THR A 162 12.59 10.97 -5.58
C THR A 162 12.35 9.50 -5.28
N CYS A 163 11.10 9.10 -5.15
CA CYS A 163 10.74 7.71 -4.87
C CYS A 163 9.32 7.39 -5.34
N ASN A 164 9.01 6.11 -5.35
CA ASN A 164 7.64 5.64 -5.34
C ASN A 164 7.20 5.42 -3.88
N PRO A 165 5.91 5.55 -3.56
CA PRO A 165 5.41 5.30 -2.23
C PRO A 165 5.73 3.89 -1.71
N LYS A 166 6.08 3.80 -0.41
CA LYS A 166 6.31 2.55 0.30
C LYS A 166 5.98 2.72 1.79
N LYS A 167 4.98 1.98 2.29
CA LYS A 167 4.45 2.09 3.65
C LYS A 167 5.48 1.79 4.73
N SER A 168 6.23 0.70 4.58
CA SER A 168 7.21 0.23 5.57
C SER A 168 8.47 1.09 5.64
N HIS A 169 8.66 2.04 4.72
CA HIS A 169 9.88 2.82 4.62
C HIS A 169 9.88 4.06 5.53
N TRP A 170 11.06 4.50 6.03
CA TRP A 170 11.20 5.68 6.89
C TRP A 170 10.66 6.97 6.26
N LEU A 171 10.64 7.07 4.93
CA LEU A 171 10.05 8.21 4.22
C LEU A 171 8.56 8.38 4.52
N ARG A 172 7.81 7.29 4.77
CA ARG A 172 6.41 7.38 5.17
C ARG A 172 6.25 8.17 6.48
N LYS A 173 7.14 7.96 7.47
CA LYS A 173 7.17 8.73 8.73
C LYS A 173 7.63 10.16 8.52
N TRP A 174 8.63 10.40 7.66
CA TRP A 174 9.04 11.76 7.29
C TRP A 174 7.90 12.57 6.71
N LEU A 175 7.04 11.93 5.93
CA LEU A 175 5.91 12.53 5.21
C LEU A 175 4.59 12.48 5.97
N ASP A 176 4.57 12.02 7.22
CA ASP A 176 3.35 11.74 7.98
C ASP A 176 2.36 12.92 7.99
N TRP A 177 2.86 14.15 8.12
CA TRP A 177 2.03 15.34 8.07
C TRP A 177 1.42 15.62 6.68
N TYR A 178 2.08 15.21 5.60
CA TYR A 178 1.63 15.46 4.22
C TYR A 178 0.65 14.40 3.70
N ILE A 179 0.58 13.25 4.38
CA ILE A 179 -0.17 12.08 3.92
C ILE A 179 -1.34 11.84 4.86
N ASP A 180 -2.52 11.66 4.29
CA ASP A 180 -3.71 11.27 5.03
C ASP A 180 -3.48 9.88 5.68
N PRO A 181 -3.60 9.76 7.01
CA PRO A 181 -3.28 8.51 7.71
C PRO A 181 -4.25 7.37 7.39
N ILE A 182 -5.47 7.68 6.98
CA ILE A 182 -6.53 6.71 6.68
C ILE A 182 -6.38 6.21 5.25
N THR A 183 -6.37 7.13 4.29
CA THR A 183 -6.38 6.79 2.86
C THR A 183 -4.97 6.52 2.30
N GLY A 184 -3.93 7.04 2.93
CA GLY A 184 -2.55 6.94 2.45
C GLY A 184 -2.21 7.84 1.26
N TYR A 185 -3.15 8.69 0.83
CA TYR A 185 -2.91 9.64 -0.24
C TYR A 185 -2.38 10.97 0.25
N PRO A 186 -1.62 11.70 -0.59
CA PRO A 186 -1.23 13.07 -0.30
C PRO A 186 -2.43 13.97 -0.06
N ILE A 187 -2.35 14.80 0.99
CA ILE A 187 -3.34 15.84 1.30
C ILE A 187 -3.07 17.03 0.38
N PRO A 188 -3.99 17.37 -0.56
CA PRO A 188 -3.72 18.36 -1.60
C PRO A 188 -3.33 19.73 -1.04
N GLU A 189 -3.95 20.16 0.06
CA GLU A 189 -3.72 21.46 0.71
C GLU A 189 -2.34 21.54 1.37
N ARG A 190 -1.69 20.41 1.58
CA ARG A 190 -0.36 20.31 2.20
C ARG A 190 0.77 20.07 1.18
N ASP A 191 0.42 19.76 -0.06
CA ASP A 191 1.40 19.55 -1.13
C ASP A 191 2.18 20.84 -1.41
N GLY A 192 3.51 20.77 -1.34
CA GLY A 192 4.39 21.91 -1.52
C GLY A 192 4.52 22.87 -0.33
N ILE A 193 3.76 22.67 0.75
CA ILE A 193 3.90 23.51 1.96
C ILE A 193 5.28 23.27 2.57
N VAL A 194 5.97 24.35 2.91
CA VAL A 194 7.28 24.28 3.55
C VAL A 194 7.11 24.10 5.04
N ARG A 195 7.79 23.10 5.60
CA ARG A 195 7.94 22.87 7.03
C ARG A 195 9.42 22.94 7.42
N TYR A 196 9.67 22.99 8.71
CA TYR A 196 11.01 23.08 9.26
C TYR A 196 11.29 21.88 10.16
N PHE A 197 12.57 21.50 10.27
CA PHE A 197 12.94 20.35 11.08
C PHE A 197 14.31 20.51 11.74
N TYR A 198 14.50 19.76 12.83
CA TYR A 198 15.77 19.56 13.51
C TYR A 198 15.92 18.08 13.89
N ILE A 199 17.11 17.52 13.68
CA ILE A 199 17.43 16.12 13.97
C ILE A 199 18.10 16.05 15.35
N LYS A 200 17.39 15.52 16.35
CA LYS A 200 17.87 15.41 17.73
C LYS A 200 18.76 14.19 17.97
N GLY A 201 18.56 13.11 17.27
CA GLY A 201 19.18 11.82 17.52
C GLY A 201 19.40 10.97 16.29
N GLU A 202 19.47 9.64 16.48
CA GLU A 202 19.86 8.72 15.43
C GLU A 202 18.68 8.19 14.61
N LYS A 203 17.52 8.09 15.23
CA LYS A 203 16.34 7.48 14.62
C LYS A 203 15.49 8.51 13.87
N ILE A 204 14.63 8.05 12.97
CA ILE A 204 13.67 8.91 12.29
C ILE A 204 12.68 9.56 13.27
N GLU A 205 12.36 8.88 14.37
CA GLU A 205 11.51 9.36 15.45
C GLU A 205 12.15 10.54 16.24
N ASP A 206 13.45 10.73 16.11
CA ASP A 206 14.17 11.83 16.74
C ASP A 206 14.11 13.12 15.92
N VAL A 207 13.45 13.13 14.78
CA VAL A 207 13.27 14.34 13.96
C VAL A 207 12.08 15.12 14.49
N VAL A 208 12.31 16.39 14.83
CA VAL A 208 11.26 17.31 15.26
C VAL A 208 10.87 18.20 14.10
N PHE A 209 9.59 18.29 13.82
CA PHE A 209 9.02 19.13 12.78
C PHE A 209 8.17 20.25 13.36
N GLY A 210 8.09 21.37 12.64
CA GLY A 210 7.23 22.50 12.94
C GLY A 210 6.92 23.30 11.68
N ASP A 211 5.92 24.17 11.78
CA ASP A 211 5.49 25.02 10.66
C ASP A 211 6.35 26.30 10.55
N THR A 212 7.07 26.62 11.63
CA THR A 212 8.05 27.73 11.66
C THR A 212 9.37 27.27 12.29
N PRO A 213 10.49 27.96 11.98
CA PRO A 213 11.76 27.70 12.67
C PRO A 213 11.66 27.92 14.18
N GLU A 214 10.86 28.88 14.62
CA GLU A 214 10.61 29.22 16.01
C GLU A 214 9.95 28.07 16.79
N GLU A 215 8.97 27.40 16.18
CA GLU A 215 8.32 26.24 16.79
C GLU A 215 9.30 25.09 17.02
N VAL A 216 10.12 24.78 16.02
CA VAL A 216 11.15 23.74 16.12
C VAL A 216 12.19 24.11 17.18
N TYR A 217 12.62 25.36 17.20
CA TYR A 217 13.57 25.88 18.21
C TYR A 217 13.01 25.73 19.63
N ASN A 218 11.77 26.12 19.86
CA ASN A 218 11.15 26.03 21.19
C ASN A 218 11.09 24.58 21.71
N GLN A 219 10.89 23.63 20.85
CA GLN A 219 10.87 22.19 21.18
C GLN A 219 12.28 21.61 21.41
N CYS A 220 13.33 22.23 20.83
CA CYS A 220 14.69 21.71 20.83
C CYS A 220 15.70 22.64 21.50
N ARG A 221 15.26 23.71 22.16
CA ARG A 221 16.09 24.78 22.71
C ARG A 221 17.26 24.29 23.56
N TYR A 222 17.01 23.33 24.45
CA TYR A 222 18.02 22.76 25.34
C TYR A 222 19.17 22.05 24.59
N GLN A 223 18.98 21.62 23.35
CA GLN A 223 20.03 21.05 22.50
C GLN A 223 20.68 22.11 21.60
N ILE A 224 19.88 23.05 21.09
CA ILE A 224 20.30 24.05 20.11
C ILE A 224 21.16 25.13 20.77
N ASP A 225 20.76 25.66 21.93
CA ASP A 225 21.47 26.77 22.60
C ASP A 225 22.94 26.46 22.92
N PRO A 226 23.30 25.28 23.47
CA PRO A 226 24.72 24.94 23.71
C PRO A 226 25.54 24.87 22.41
N ILE A 227 24.93 24.38 21.30
CA ILE A 227 25.62 24.30 20.02
C ILE A 227 25.85 25.69 19.45
N VAL A 228 24.84 26.55 19.44
CA VAL A 228 24.95 27.94 18.98
C VAL A 228 25.98 28.71 19.80
N LYS A 229 25.96 28.55 21.13
CA LYS A 229 26.96 29.17 22.01
C LYS A 229 28.37 28.75 21.62
N LYS A 230 28.62 27.45 21.49
CA LYS A 230 29.92 26.91 21.10
C LYS A 230 30.37 27.37 19.70
N MET A 231 29.47 27.46 18.73
CA MET A 231 29.76 27.95 17.39
C MET A 231 30.18 29.42 17.41
N ASN A 232 29.63 30.22 18.32
CA ASN A 232 29.92 31.65 18.44
C ASN A 232 31.17 31.97 19.28
N GLU A 233 31.74 31.01 20.04
CA GLU A 233 33.01 31.17 20.75
C GLU A 233 34.19 31.53 19.80
N GLY A 234 34.08 31.16 18.50
CA GLY A 234 35.06 31.52 17.47
C GLY A 234 34.85 32.89 16.79
N GLY A 235 34.00 33.77 17.36
CA GLY A 235 33.71 35.09 16.79
C GLY A 235 32.68 35.11 15.65
N HIS A 236 31.96 34.03 15.45
CA HIS A 236 30.87 33.95 14.49
C HIS A 236 29.55 34.45 15.07
N ASN A 237 28.58 34.75 14.21
CA ASN A 237 27.25 35.21 14.60
C ASN A 237 26.16 34.23 14.14
N TYR A 238 26.22 33.01 14.68
CA TYR A 238 25.20 31.96 14.38
C TYR A 238 23.99 32.14 15.30
N THR A 239 22.84 31.78 14.75
CA THR A 239 21.57 31.71 15.48
C THR A 239 20.95 30.30 15.32
N TYR A 240 19.90 30.01 16.07
CA TYR A 240 19.16 28.75 15.93
C TYR A 240 18.70 28.49 14.49
N LYS A 241 18.44 29.53 13.68
CA LYS A 241 18.05 29.42 12.28
C LYS A 241 19.10 28.73 11.40
N ASN A 242 20.35 28.75 11.77
CA ASN A 242 21.42 28.08 11.04
C ASN A 242 21.38 26.56 11.23
N LEU A 243 20.79 26.06 12.34
CA LEU A 243 20.70 24.65 12.68
C LEU A 243 19.37 24.02 12.23
N ILE A 244 18.32 24.82 12.12
CA ILE A 244 17.00 24.38 11.68
C ILE A 244 16.95 24.44 10.15
N LYS A 245 16.44 23.37 9.54
CA LYS A 245 16.40 23.19 8.08
C LYS A 245 14.98 23.14 7.56
N SER A 246 14.80 23.54 6.31
CA SER A 246 13.50 23.52 5.63
C SER A 246 13.28 22.22 4.85
N THR A 247 12.05 21.74 4.83
CA THR A 247 11.62 20.58 4.05
C THR A 247 10.29 20.83 3.37
N THR A 248 10.05 20.13 2.25
CA THR A 248 8.74 20.07 1.61
C THR A 248 8.55 18.72 0.91
N PHE A 249 7.31 18.45 0.57
CA PHE A 249 6.91 17.28 -0.20
C PHE A 249 6.16 17.72 -1.45
N TYR A 250 6.48 17.10 -2.58
CA TYR A 250 5.67 17.20 -3.79
C TYR A 250 5.15 15.83 -4.19
N SER A 251 3.85 15.73 -4.30
CA SER A 251 3.20 14.62 -4.99
C SER A 251 3.20 14.88 -6.50
N GLY A 252 3.10 13.81 -7.28
CA GLY A 252 2.97 13.93 -8.73
C GLY A 252 2.12 12.81 -9.27
N LYS A 253 1.22 13.15 -10.17
CA LYS A 253 0.34 12.21 -10.86
C LYS A 253 0.87 11.96 -12.27
N LEU A 254 0.59 10.77 -12.82
CA LEU A 254 0.97 10.47 -14.21
C LEU A 254 0.37 11.49 -15.20
N SER A 255 -0.81 12.05 -14.89
CA SER A 255 -1.45 13.12 -15.66
C SER A 255 -0.60 14.39 -15.78
N ASP A 256 0.37 14.61 -14.90
CA ASP A 256 1.27 15.77 -14.94
C ASP A 256 2.33 15.64 -16.05
N ASN A 257 2.51 14.43 -16.60
CA ASN A 257 3.44 14.16 -17.69
C ASN A 257 2.70 14.00 -19.03
N GLN A 258 2.20 15.10 -19.57
CA GLN A 258 1.46 15.14 -20.82
C GLN A 258 2.26 14.65 -22.02
N GLU A 259 3.58 14.87 -22.02
CA GLU A 259 4.44 14.42 -23.12
C GLU A 259 4.55 12.89 -23.16
N LEU A 260 4.70 12.24 -22.01
CA LEU A 260 4.71 10.77 -21.94
C LEU A 260 3.38 10.19 -22.42
N LEU A 261 2.26 10.77 -21.99
CA LEU A 261 0.92 10.29 -22.37
C LEU A 261 0.63 10.49 -23.87
N LYS A 262 1.16 11.56 -24.48
CA LYS A 262 1.09 11.74 -25.94
C LYS A 262 1.94 10.71 -26.70
N MET A 263 3.15 10.42 -26.20
CA MET A 263 4.05 9.46 -26.83
C MET A 263 3.63 8.01 -26.64
N ASN A 264 3.04 7.69 -25.48
CA ASN A 264 2.58 6.35 -25.14
C ASN A 264 1.19 6.40 -24.45
N PRO A 265 0.10 6.50 -25.21
CA PRO A 265 -1.26 6.56 -24.64
C PRO A 265 -1.65 5.33 -23.79
N ASN A 266 -1.04 4.18 -24.06
CA ASN A 266 -1.33 2.91 -23.37
C ASN A 266 -0.52 2.74 -22.06
N TYR A 267 0.36 3.68 -21.70
CA TYR A 267 1.22 3.55 -20.53
C TYR A 267 0.43 3.37 -19.22
N MET A 268 -0.68 4.09 -19.04
CA MET A 268 -1.56 3.93 -17.88
C MET A 268 -2.10 2.50 -17.73
N GLY A 269 -2.54 1.90 -18.85
CA GLY A 269 -3.02 0.52 -18.87
C GLY A 269 -1.93 -0.48 -18.48
N SER A 270 -0.71 -0.27 -18.96
CA SER A 270 0.43 -1.13 -18.61
C SER A 270 0.78 -1.07 -17.12
N VAL A 271 0.72 0.12 -16.50
CA VAL A 271 0.97 0.25 -15.04
C VAL A 271 -0.19 -0.32 -14.24
N ALA A 272 -1.44 -0.11 -14.67
CA ALA A 272 -2.62 -0.68 -14.01
C ALA A 272 -2.62 -2.22 -14.04
N ALA A 273 -2.04 -2.83 -15.08
CA ALA A 273 -1.91 -4.29 -15.21
C ALA A 273 -0.89 -4.92 -14.23
N MET A 274 -0.09 -4.13 -13.52
CA MET A 274 0.90 -4.63 -12.54
C MET A 274 0.27 -5.20 -11.26
N GLY A 275 -1.04 -5.10 -11.10
CA GLY A 275 -1.76 -5.50 -9.89
C GLY A 275 -2.20 -4.31 -9.03
N GLU A 276 -3.24 -4.52 -8.24
CA GLU A 276 -3.96 -3.43 -7.53
C GLU A 276 -3.05 -2.61 -6.60
N ARG A 277 -2.17 -3.26 -5.84
CA ARG A 277 -1.24 -2.56 -4.92
C ARG A 277 -0.14 -1.81 -5.64
N GLN A 278 0.45 -2.43 -6.64
CA GLN A 278 1.46 -1.75 -7.45
C GLN A 278 0.85 -0.58 -8.19
N ALA A 279 -0.38 -0.72 -8.69
CA ALA A 279 -1.12 0.38 -9.28
C ALA A 279 -1.44 1.47 -8.25
N ALA A 280 -1.89 1.12 -7.05
CA ALA A 280 -2.16 2.08 -5.99
C ALA A 280 -0.91 2.89 -5.60
N ALA A 281 0.23 2.25 -5.41
CA ALA A 281 1.48 2.93 -5.11
C ALA A 281 2.04 3.68 -6.33
N ASN A 282 2.18 2.98 -7.46
CA ASN A 282 2.96 3.46 -8.59
C ASN A 282 2.18 4.37 -9.56
N LEU A 283 0.84 4.24 -9.62
CA LEU A 283 -0.01 5.05 -10.47
C LEU A 283 -0.73 6.14 -9.68
N MET A 284 -1.26 5.80 -8.50
CA MET A 284 -2.11 6.69 -7.72
C MET A 284 -1.37 7.39 -6.57
N GLY A 285 -0.16 6.95 -6.22
CA GLY A 285 0.67 7.59 -5.20
C GLY A 285 0.30 7.26 -3.75
N CYS A 286 -0.32 6.09 -3.49
CA CYS A 286 -0.73 5.68 -2.14
C CYS A 286 0.48 5.26 -1.28
N TRP A 287 0.62 5.84 -0.08
CA TRP A 287 1.69 5.58 0.88
C TRP A 287 1.34 4.54 1.97
N ASN A 288 0.13 3.99 1.94
CA ASN A 288 -0.29 2.97 2.90
C ASN A 288 -0.13 1.54 2.35
N VAL A 289 0.57 1.38 1.23
CA VAL A 289 0.86 0.10 0.60
C VAL A 289 2.36 -0.11 0.40
N ASP A 290 2.80 -1.36 0.45
CA ASP A 290 4.13 -1.79 0.03
C ASP A 290 4.00 -2.53 -1.31
N PRO A 291 4.49 -1.94 -2.41
CA PRO A 291 4.26 -2.49 -3.76
C PRO A 291 4.97 -3.83 -4.00
N GLU A 292 6.01 -4.14 -3.24
CA GLU A 292 6.80 -5.37 -3.34
C GLU A 292 6.27 -6.51 -2.47
N GLU A 293 5.41 -6.22 -1.49
CA GLU A 293 4.76 -7.25 -0.71
C GLU A 293 3.63 -7.87 -1.53
N GLU A 294 3.65 -9.18 -1.73
CA GLU A 294 2.44 -9.92 -2.04
C GLU A 294 1.41 -9.56 -0.99
N SER A 295 0.18 -9.30 -1.41
CA SER A 295 -0.90 -8.85 -0.55
C SER A 295 -1.14 -9.80 0.63
N ASP A 296 -0.44 -9.59 1.75
CA ASP A 296 -0.75 -10.29 3.00
C ASP A 296 -2.13 -9.91 3.55
N ILE A 297 -2.68 -8.76 3.12
CA ILE A 297 -4.04 -8.32 3.46
C ILE A 297 -4.98 -8.60 2.28
N PRO A 298 -5.75 -9.69 2.32
CA PRO A 298 -6.64 -10.07 1.22
C PRO A 298 -7.75 -9.05 0.94
N ILE A 299 -8.20 -8.32 1.98
CA ILE A 299 -9.26 -7.32 1.90
C ILE A 299 -8.66 -5.95 2.29
N PRO A 300 -8.29 -5.10 1.31
CA PRO A 300 -7.82 -3.75 1.58
C PRO A 300 -8.88 -2.89 2.27
N TYR A 301 -8.43 -1.89 3.04
CA TYR A 301 -9.31 -0.98 3.79
C TYR A 301 -10.41 -0.38 2.91
N GLU A 302 -10.05 0.15 1.75
CA GLU A 302 -10.98 0.82 0.83
C GLU A 302 -12.06 -0.12 0.33
N ARG A 303 -11.73 -1.41 0.16
CA ARG A 303 -12.68 -2.44 -0.26
C ARG A 303 -13.59 -2.85 0.89
N ALA A 304 -13.05 -2.97 2.11
CA ALA A 304 -13.86 -3.22 3.30
C ALA A 304 -14.82 -2.05 3.57
N GLU A 305 -14.36 -0.82 3.46
CA GLU A 305 -15.20 0.38 3.64
C GLU A 305 -16.28 0.50 2.56
N SER A 306 -15.95 0.19 1.29
CA SER A 306 -16.90 0.29 0.17
C SER A 306 -18.11 -0.61 0.33
N VAL A 307 -18.03 -1.67 1.13
CA VAL A 307 -19.16 -2.59 1.41
C VAL A 307 -20.36 -1.84 1.97
N PHE A 308 -20.16 -0.75 2.70
CA PHE A 308 -21.21 0.07 3.29
C PHE A 308 -21.81 1.11 2.33
N ASN A 309 -21.20 1.28 1.16
CA ASN A 309 -21.65 2.22 0.12
C ASN A 309 -22.05 1.52 -1.19
N ASN A 310 -21.97 0.19 -1.25
CA ASN A 310 -22.35 -0.58 -2.43
C ASN A 310 -23.86 -0.67 -2.56
N ASP A 311 -24.35 -0.69 -3.81
CA ASP A 311 -25.76 -0.92 -4.09
C ASP A 311 -26.21 -2.30 -3.56
N PRO A 312 -27.36 -2.38 -2.88
CA PRO A 312 -27.88 -3.64 -2.35
C PRO A 312 -28.23 -4.62 -3.46
N ARG A 313 -27.57 -5.79 -3.49
CA ARG A 313 -27.89 -6.89 -4.44
C ARG A 313 -28.88 -7.85 -3.80
N LYS A 314 -30.15 -7.46 -3.75
CA LYS A 314 -31.27 -8.25 -3.25
C LYS A 314 -31.87 -9.08 -4.39
N ASN A 315 -32.04 -10.39 -4.18
CA ASN A 315 -32.60 -11.31 -5.18
C ASN A 315 -33.67 -12.26 -4.60
N ASN A 316 -34.14 -11.97 -3.37
CA ASN A 316 -35.07 -12.80 -2.59
C ASN A 316 -34.53 -14.19 -2.17
N ASP A 317 -33.28 -14.50 -2.44
CA ASP A 317 -32.60 -15.67 -1.89
C ASP A 317 -32.10 -15.33 -0.48
N LYS A 318 -32.94 -15.68 0.52
CA LYS A 318 -32.67 -15.33 1.92
C LYS A 318 -31.98 -16.46 2.65
N TRP A 319 -31.00 -16.10 3.48
CA TRP A 319 -30.22 -17.03 4.28
C TRP A 319 -29.99 -16.50 5.69
N ILE A 320 -29.74 -17.42 6.62
CA ILE A 320 -29.17 -17.10 7.93
C ILE A 320 -27.80 -17.75 8.02
N THR A 321 -26.81 -17.00 8.55
CA THR A 321 -25.50 -17.54 8.90
C THR A 321 -25.17 -17.21 10.34
N ALA A 322 -24.60 -18.16 11.09
CA ALA A 322 -24.40 -18.00 12.53
C ALA A 322 -23.07 -18.60 13.00
N ASP A 323 -22.27 -17.79 13.70
CA ASP A 323 -21.21 -18.25 14.59
C ASP A 323 -21.76 -18.22 16.03
N LEU A 324 -21.93 -19.38 16.64
CA LEU A 324 -22.61 -19.55 17.91
C LEU A 324 -21.58 -19.86 19.00
N ALA A 325 -21.47 -18.93 19.95
CA ALA A 325 -20.67 -19.11 21.14
C ALA A 325 -21.56 -19.58 22.29
N ASP A 326 -20.99 -20.35 23.20
CA ASP A 326 -21.63 -20.71 24.48
C ASP A 326 -21.15 -19.76 25.61
N THR A 327 -20.61 -20.31 26.70
CA THR A 327 -20.15 -19.55 27.86
C THR A 327 -18.76 -18.92 27.72
N GLY A 328 -18.14 -19.04 26.56
CA GLY A 328 -16.79 -18.53 26.28
C GLY A 328 -16.67 -17.01 26.15
N ASP A 329 -15.49 -16.55 25.70
CA ASP A 329 -15.20 -15.12 25.49
C ASP A 329 -15.67 -14.59 24.11
N ASP A 330 -15.96 -15.47 23.16
CA ASP A 330 -16.44 -15.13 21.81
C ASP A 330 -17.91 -14.66 21.85
N ASN A 331 -18.31 -13.84 20.88
CA ASN A 331 -19.70 -13.43 20.71
C ASN A 331 -20.47 -14.45 19.87
N THR A 332 -21.76 -14.63 20.16
CA THR A 332 -22.70 -15.22 19.20
C THR A 332 -23.10 -14.16 18.19
N VAL A 333 -22.85 -14.41 16.90
CA VAL A 333 -23.20 -13.53 15.78
C VAL A 333 -24.11 -14.27 14.81
N ILE A 334 -25.31 -13.74 14.59
CA ILE A 334 -26.31 -14.25 13.65
C ILE A 334 -26.61 -13.15 12.64
N LEU A 335 -26.52 -13.47 11.35
CA LEU A 335 -26.74 -12.54 10.23
C LEU A 335 -27.83 -13.06 9.31
N VAL A 336 -28.73 -12.17 8.91
CA VAL A 336 -29.79 -12.46 7.92
C VAL A 336 -29.45 -11.79 6.61
N TRP A 337 -29.55 -12.53 5.54
CA TRP A 337 -29.19 -12.14 4.20
C TRP A 337 -30.37 -12.10 3.23
N ASN A 338 -30.33 -11.17 2.27
CA ASN A 338 -31.12 -11.20 1.05
C ASN A 338 -30.14 -11.08 -0.14
N GLY A 339 -29.86 -12.19 -0.80
CA GLY A 339 -28.74 -12.27 -1.73
C GLY A 339 -27.39 -12.14 -1.04
N LEU A 340 -26.64 -11.09 -1.39
CA LEU A 340 -25.38 -10.71 -0.76
C LEU A 340 -25.48 -9.42 0.07
N HIS A 341 -26.70 -9.05 0.44
CA HIS A 341 -26.98 -7.88 1.29
C HIS A 341 -27.45 -8.35 2.68
N ILE A 342 -26.80 -7.86 3.74
CA ILE A 342 -27.17 -8.15 5.13
C ILE A 342 -28.30 -7.24 5.53
N ILE A 343 -29.47 -7.82 5.92
CA ILE A 343 -30.73 -7.11 6.20
C ILE A 343 -31.14 -7.12 7.67
N ASP A 344 -30.63 -8.05 8.49
CA ASP A 344 -30.90 -8.12 9.91
C ASP A 344 -29.75 -8.85 10.62
N TYR A 345 -29.63 -8.65 11.93
CA TYR A 345 -28.58 -9.26 12.73
C TYR A 345 -29.00 -9.48 14.19
N LYS A 346 -28.29 -10.38 14.86
CA LYS A 346 -28.33 -10.51 16.32
C LYS A 346 -26.91 -10.81 16.83
N ILE A 347 -26.45 -10.03 17.80
CA ILE A 347 -25.14 -10.22 18.44
C ILE A 347 -25.35 -10.32 19.94
N LEU A 348 -24.82 -11.38 20.56
CA LEU A 348 -24.92 -11.65 21.99
C LEU A 348 -23.54 -11.91 22.58
N CYS A 349 -23.18 -11.21 23.63
CA CYS A 349 -21.96 -11.47 24.39
C CYS A 349 -22.00 -12.76 25.20
N THR A 350 -23.18 -13.24 25.54
CA THR A 350 -23.39 -14.49 26.29
C THR A 350 -24.68 -15.13 25.79
N SER A 351 -24.64 -16.42 25.52
CA SER A 351 -25.78 -17.18 25.06
C SER A 351 -25.75 -18.59 25.62
N THR A 352 -26.83 -19.32 25.41
CA THR A 352 -26.95 -20.74 25.75
C THR A 352 -27.42 -21.50 24.51
N PRO A 353 -27.18 -22.82 24.42
CA PRO A 353 -27.63 -23.63 23.28
C PRO A 353 -29.12 -23.44 22.96
N ARG A 354 -29.96 -23.46 23.96
CA ARG A 354 -31.40 -23.27 23.81
C ARG A 354 -31.76 -21.88 23.29
N LEU A 355 -31.14 -20.82 23.85
CA LEU A 355 -31.39 -19.44 23.43
C LEU A 355 -30.94 -19.21 21.98
N ASN A 356 -29.81 -19.78 21.59
CA ASN A 356 -29.32 -19.73 20.23
C ASN A 356 -30.33 -20.34 19.25
N ALA A 357 -30.85 -21.53 19.54
CA ALA A 357 -31.85 -22.18 18.72
C ALA A 357 -33.18 -21.39 18.66
N GLU A 358 -33.65 -20.87 19.78
CA GLU A 358 -34.86 -20.03 19.84
C GLU A 358 -34.73 -18.77 19.00
N ILE A 359 -33.58 -18.08 19.06
CA ILE A 359 -33.32 -16.88 18.26
C ILE A 359 -33.23 -17.20 16.75
N LEU A 360 -32.54 -18.28 16.39
CA LEU A 360 -32.45 -18.70 14.97
C LEU A 360 -33.84 -18.99 14.40
N MET A 361 -34.70 -19.75 15.13
CA MET A 361 -36.07 -20.04 14.71
C MET A 361 -36.92 -18.77 14.59
N GLN A 362 -36.83 -17.85 15.55
CA GLN A 362 -37.58 -16.58 15.52
C GLN A 362 -37.15 -15.70 14.32
N MET A 363 -35.85 -15.64 14.02
CA MET A 363 -35.35 -14.86 12.87
C MET A 363 -35.73 -15.53 11.55
N ALA A 364 -35.67 -16.85 11.49
CA ALA A 364 -36.10 -17.61 10.31
C ALA A 364 -37.61 -17.41 10.03
N GLU A 365 -38.46 -17.50 11.03
CA GLU A 365 -39.91 -17.26 10.93
C GLU A 365 -40.17 -15.80 10.47
N ARG A 366 -39.55 -14.80 11.15
CA ARG A 366 -39.71 -13.37 10.82
C ARG A 366 -39.41 -13.06 9.37
N HIS A 367 -38.39 -13.67 8.83
CA HIS A 367 -37.91 -13.38 7.46
C HIS A 367 -38.41 -14.40 6.42
N GLY A 368 -39.15 -15.42 6.83
CA GLY A 368 -39.65 -16.47 5.94
C GLY A 368 -38.53 -17.34 5.34
N ILE A 369 -37.56 -17.73 6.17
CA ILE A 369 -36.38 -18.49 5.74
C ILE A 369 -36.57 -19.96 6.11
N PRO A 370 -36.46 -20.89 5.14
CA PRO A 370 -36.57 -22.32 5.40
C PRO A 370 -35.32 -22.84 6.15
N ASN A 371 -35.47 -23.93 6.87
CA ASN A 371 -34.40 -24.50 7.71
C ASN A 371 -33.13 -24.84 6.90
N ASN A 372 -33.27 -25.33 5.69
CA ASN A 372 -32.15 -25.65 4.80
C ASN A 372 -31.39 -24.41 4.26
N HIS A 373 -31.82 -23.18 4.61
CA HIS A 373 -31.12 -21.93 4.37
C HIS A 373 -30.52 -21.35 5.67
N ILE A 374 -30.42 -22.13 6.73
CA ILE A 374 -29.75 -21.77 7.98
C ILE A 374 -28.40 -22.49 8.03
N ILE A 375 -27.31 -21.72 8.07
CA ILE A 375 -25.93 -22.22 8.15
C ILE A 375 -25.34 -21.81 9.52
N TYR A 376 -24.75 -22.75 10.25
CA TYR A 376 -24.14 -22.50 11.55
C TYR A 376 -22.83 -23.26 11.72
N ASP A 377 -21.90 -22.76 12.57
CA ASP A 377 -20.67 -23.49 12.89
C ASP A 377 -20.97 -24.76 13.68
N ALA A 378 -20.88 -25.89 13.00
CA ALA A 378 -21.17 -27.20 13.59
C ALA A 378 -20.04 -27.75 14.47
N ILE A 379 -18.88 -27.12 14.53
CA ILE A 379 -17.78 -27.57 15.40
C ILE A 379 -18.14 -27.31 16.88
N ARG A 380 -18.73 -26.15 17.15
CA ARG A 380 -19.12 -25.73 18.50
C ARG A 380 -20.59 -25.93 18.78
N ALA A 381 -21.44 -25.85 17.76
CA ALA A 381 -22.89 -25.83 17.91
C ALA A 381 -23.62 -26.99 17.23
N ALA A 382 -23.03 -28.21 17.24
CA ALA A 382 -23.63 -29.39 16.63
C ALA A 382 -25.07 -29.69 17.13
N TYR A 383 -25.40 -29.24 18.32
CA TYR A 383 -26.73 -29.37 18.94
C TYR A 383 -27.86 -28.66 18.19
N ILE A 384 -27.54 -27.68 17.31
CA ILE A 384 -28.55 -26.93 16.56
C ILE A 384 -29.36 -27.86 15.66
N ASN A 385 -28.76 -28.91 15.10
CA ASN A 385 -29.48 -29.87 14.28
C ASN A 385 -30.56 -30.62 15.02
N ASP A 386 -30.44 -30.75 16.36
CA ASP A 386 -31.48 -31.37 17.21
C ASP A 386 -32.70 -30.46 17.39
N TYR A 387 -32.54 -29.15 17.25
CA TYR A 387 -33.60 -28.15 17.36
C TYR A 387 -34.17 -27.71 15.99
N ILE A 388 -33.33 -27.66 14.97
CA ILE A 388 -33.68 -27.15 13.64
C ILE A 388 -33.29 -28.19 12.59
N ASP A 389 -34.17 -29.16 12.40
CA ASP A 389 -33.97 -30.22 11.42
C ASP A 389 -33.81 -29.65 9.99
N GLY A 390 -32.86 -30.19 9.24
CA GLY A 390 -32.55 -29.74 7.89
C GLY A 390 -31.64 -28.51 7.79
N SER A 391 -31.19 -27.92 8.92
CA SER A 391 -30.19 -26.84 8.90
C SER A 391 -28.80 -27.34 8.50
N ILE A 392 -27.95 -26.46 8.02
CA ILE A 392 -26.65 -26.79 7.45
C ILE A 392 -25.53 -26.54 8.47
N GLY A 393 -24.94 -27.62 8.96
CA GLY A 393 -23.76 -27.53 9.82
C GLY A 393 -22.49 -27.27 9.01
N PHE A 394 -21.88 -26.11 9.16
CA PHE A 394 -20.60 -25.76 8.56
C PHE A 394 -19.45 -26.38 9.35
N LYS A 395 -18.62 -27.18 8.67
CA LYS A 395 -17.42 -27.80 9.26
C LYS A 395 -16.19 -27.21 8.59
N SER A 396 -15.53 -26.27 9.25
CA SER A 396 -14.44 -25.45 8.71
C SER A 396 -13.26 -26.27 8.16
N TYR A 397 -12.99 -27.45 8.71
CA TYR A 397 -11.89 -28.34 8.32
C TYR A 397 -12.22 -29.27 7.15
N ASN A 398 -13.47 -29.30 6.66
CA ASN A 398 -13.83 -30.10 5.49
C ASN A 398 -12.97 -29.75 4.29
N ARG A 399 -12.90 -30.68 3.33
CA ARG A 399 -12.20 -30.40 2.06
C ARG A 399 -12.92 -29.27 1.31
N PRO A 400 -12.15 -28.41 0.62
CA PRO A 400 -12.72 -27.43 -0.30
C PRO A 400 -13.57 -28.12 -1.36
N MET A 401 -14.62 -27.44 -1.87
CA MET A 401 -15.57 -28.04 -2.80
C MET A 401 -15.89 -27.17 -4.02
N GLY A 402 -15.48 -25.90 -4.03
CA GLY A 402 -15.74 -24.99 -5.15
C GLY A 402 -14.64 -25.02 -6.21
N MET A 403 -14.75 -24.13 -7.20
CA MET A 403 -13.84 -24.01 -8.34
C MET A 403 -12.36 -23.85 -7.91
N TYR A 404 -12.11 -23.22 -6.77
CA TYR A 404 -10.75 -22.93 -6.25
C TYR A 404 -10.23 -23.96 -5.26
N TRP A 405 -10.80 -25.17 -5.20
CA TRP A 405 -10.40 -26.22 -4.25
C TRP A 405 -8.89 -26.56 -4.28
N ARG A 406 -8.25 -26.41 -5.44
CA ARG A 406 -6.80 -26.63 -5.58
C ARG A 406 -5.95 -25.57 -4.92
N MET A 407 -6.50 -24.36 -4.71
CA MET A 407 -5.79 -23.20 -4.16
C MET A 407 -5.87 -23.14 -2.63
N HIS A 408 -6.90 -23.78 -2.03
CA HIS A 408 -7.18 -23.66 -0.60
C HIS A 408 -6.99 -24.99 0.13
N TYR A 409 -6.63 -24.91 1.42
CA TYR A 409 -6.34 -26.10 2.23
C TYR A 409 -7.61 -26.76 2.75
N ASN A 410 -8.56 -25.97 3.23
CA ASN A 410 -9.84 -26.44 3.78
C ASN A 410 -11.03 -25.58 3.31
N LEU A 411 -12.26 -25.98 3.69
CA LEU A 411 -13.49 -25.31 3.29
C LEU A 411 -13.60 -23.89 3.84
N LYS A 412 -13.14 -23.62 5.06
CA LYS A 412 -13.10 -22.26 5.62
C LYS A 412 -12.22 -21.34 4.77
N ASP A 413 -11.04 -21.82 4.39
CA ASP A 413 -10.11 -21.06 3.56
C ASP A 413 -10.73 -20.73 2.19
N GLU A 414 -11.45 -21.68 1.59
CA GLU A 414 -12.13 -21.46 0.30
C GLU A 414 -13.27 -20.45 0.42
N CYS A 415 -14.10 -20.54 1.48
CA CYS A 415 -15.14 -19.55 1.76
C CYS A 415 -14.57 -18.14 1.94
N TYR A 416 -13.46 -18.00 2.67
CA TYR A 416 -12.77 -16.71 2.80
C TYR A 416 -12.19 -16.23 1.46
N GLY A 417 -11.64 -17.13 0.65
CA GLY A 417 -11.18 -16.80 -0.71
C GLY A 417 -12.29 -16.22 -1.56
N ARG A 418 -13.48 -16.84 -1.51
CA ARG A 418 -14.66 -16.38 -2.23
C ARG A 418 -15.20 -15.06 -1.67
N LEU A 419 -15.20 -14.89 -0.35
CA LEU A 419 -15.58 -13.64 0.30
C LEU A 419 -14.68 -12.47 -0.14
N VAL A 420 -13.36 -12.67 -0.15
CA VAL A 420 -12.38 -11.69 -0.64
C VAL A 420 -12.73 -11.25 -2.07
N GLU A 421 -13.06 -12.18 -2.95
CA GLU A 421 -13.42 -11.87 -4.33
C GLU A 421 -14.71 -11.06 -4.42
N ILE A 422 -15.75 -11.45 -3.66
CA ILE A 422 -17.05 -10.75 -3.63
C ILE A 422 -16.90 -9.32 -3.12
N ILE A 423 -16.12 -9.11 -2.05
CA ILE A 423 -15.84 -7.77 -1.53
C ILE A 423 -15.06 -6.94 -2.57
N LYS A 424 -14.03 -7.49 -3.19
CA LYS A 424 -13.25 -6.80 -4.23
C LYS A 424 -14.08 -6.37 -5.43
N ARG A 425 -15.08 -7.17 -5.80
CA ARG A 425 -16.02 -6.86 -6.88
C ARG A 425 -17.15 -5.92 -6.50
N GLY A 426 -17.22 -5.45 -5.23
CA GLY A 426 -18.29 -4.58 -4.75
C GLY A 426 -19.66 -5.25 -4.76
N MET A 427 -19.72 -6.56 -4.53
CA MET A 427 -20.98 -7.33 -4.62
C MET A 427 -21.70 -7.50 -3.28
N MET A 428 -21.04 -7.21 -2.15
CA MET A 428 -21.60 -7.32 -0.81
C MET A 428 -21.97 -5.94 -0.27
N SER A 429 -23.02 -5.87 0.54
CA SER A 429 -23.43 -4.66 1.25
C SER A 429 -24.17 -4.97 2.56
N PHE A 430 -24.29 -3.95 3.41
CA PHE A 430 -25.08 -3.94 4.63
C PHE A 430 -26.24 -2.97 4.51
N GLU A 431 -27.35 -3.25 5.22
CA GLU A 431 -28.39 -2.25 5.45
C GLU A 431 -27.82 -1.09 6.30
N ASP A 432 -28.10 0.16 5.95
CA ASP A 432 -27.49 1.36 6.58
C ASP A 432 -27.67 1.38 8.10
N SER A 433 -28.85 0.97 8.59
CA SER A 433 -29.14 0.89 10.02
C SER A 433 -28.26 -0.11 10.79
N ILE A 434 -27.70 -1.12 10.11
CA ILE A 434 -26.81 -2.13 10.68
C ILE A 434 -25.39 -1.58 10.78
N ALA A 435 -24.94 -0.81 9.80
CA ALA A 435 -23.58 -0.26 9.75
C ALA A 435 -23.26 0.57 11.01
N GLU A 436 -24.19 1.42 11.42
CA GLU A 436 -24.04 2.32 12.58
C GLU A 436 -24.42 1.68 13.92
N ALA A 437 -24.96 0.46 13.90
CA ALA A 437 -25.34 -0.23 15.11
C ALA A 437 -24.12 -0.62 15.96
N VAL A 438 -24.32 -0.64 17.28
CA VAL A 438 -23.26 -0.96 18.24
C VAL A 438 -22.89 -2.44 18.17
N TYR A 439 -21.60 -2.73 17.99
CA TYR A 439 -21.04 -4.05 18.17
C TYR A 439 -20.64 -4.24 19.65
N PRO A 440 -21.27 -5.16 20.37
CA PRO A 440 -20.99 -5.34 21.80
C PRO A 440 -19.69 -6.13 22.00
N HIS A 441 -18.84 -5.64 22.91
CA HIS A 441 -17.65 -6.36 23.37
C HIS A 441 -17.72 -6.60 24.88
N LYS A 442 -17.50 -7.82 25.35
CA LYS A 442 -17.52 -8.16 26.78
C LYS A 442 -16.57 -7.35 27.65
N ARG A 443 -15.43 -6.93 27.07
CA ARG A 443 -14.29 -6.40 27.84
C ARG A 443 -13.82 -5.01 27.37
N MET A 444 -14.54 -4.37 26.46
CA MET A 444 -14.23 -3.03 26.00
C MET A 444 -15.17 -2.00 26.64
N SER A 445 -14.58 -0.92 27.14
CA SER A 445 -15.34 0.18 27.76
C SER A 445 -16.04 1.06 26.73
N ASN A 446 -15.50 1.15 25.52
CA ASN A 446 -16.05 1.96 24.43
C ASN A 446 -16.59 1.04 23.34
N PRO A 447 -17.92 1.00 23.14
CA PRO A 447 -18.52 0.26 22.04
C PRO A 447 -18.13 0.88 20.71
N ILE A 448 -17.91 0.03 19.72
CA ILE A 448 -17.65 0.45 18.32
C ILE A 448 -18.85 0.06 17.45
N SER A 449 -18.95 0.63 16.24
CA SER A 449 -20.02 0.23 15.32
C SER A 449 -19.67 -1.08 14.61
N ILE A 450 -20.70 -1.76 14.08
CA ILE A 450 -20.53 -2.96 13.25
C ILE A 450 -19.64 -2.64 12.04
N LYS A 451 -19.75 -1.45 11.45
CA LYS A 451 -18.88 -0.97 10.38
C LYS A 451 -17.42 -0.98 10.79
N VAL A 452 -17.09 -0.43 11.93
CA VAL A 452 -15.71 -0.37 12.44
C VAL A 452 -15.20 -1.78 12.72
N GLU A 453 -15.98 -2.63 13.39
CA GLU A 453 -15.61 -4.03 13.66
C GLU A 453 -15.31 -4.80 12.39
N PHE A 454 -16.21 -4.72 11.39
CA PHE A 454 -16.02 -5.36 10.09
C PHE A 454 -14.71 -4.95 9.40
N ILE A 455 -14.44 -3.63 9.33
CA ILE A 455 -13.24 -3.10 8.70
C ILE A 455 -11.97 -3.57 9.43
N GLU A 456 -12.00 -3.57 10.76
CA GLU A 456 -10.85 -4.00 11.57
C GLU A 456 -10.61 -5.51 11.46
N GLU A 457 -11.66 -6.35 11.49
CA GLU A 457 -11.53 -7.79 11.23
C GLU A 457 -11.00 -8.07 9.80
N CYS A 458 -11.48 -7.37 8.79
CA CYS A 458 -10.93 -7.45 7.43
C CYS A 458 -9.44 -7.13 7.38
N SER A 459 -8.99 -6.15 8.17
CA SER A 459 -7.60 -5.68 8.19
C SER A 459 -6.59 -6.71 8.70
N VAL A 460 -7.03 -7.70 9.47
CA VAL A 460 -6.16 -8.73 10.07
C VAL A 460 -6.24 -10.09 9.37
N VAL A 461 -7.12 -10.27 8.40
CA VAL A 461 -7.13 -11.48 7.57
C VAL A 461 -5.79 -11.64 6.88
N ARG A 462 -5.17 -12.82 6.97
CA ARG A 462 -3.88 -13.14 6.34
C ARG A 462 -3.87 -14.55 5.80
N TRP A 463 -3.17 -14.70 4.67
CA TRP A 463 -2.87 -15.99 4.08
C TRP A 463 -1.45 -16.43 4.39
N LYS A 464 -1.24 -17.73 4.55
CA LYS A 464 0.07 -18.37 4.51
C LYS A 464 0.07 -19.46 3.45
N SER A 465 1.18 -19.59 2.74
CA SER A 465 1.39 -20.65 1.76
C SER A 465 1.90 -21.91 2.47
N LEU A 466 1.31 -23.03 2.13
CA LEU A 466 1.76 -24.34 2.59
C LEU A 466 2.80 -24.92 1.62
N PRO A 467 3.63 -25.88 2.06
CA PRO A 467 4.55 -26.59 1.15
C PRO A 467 3.88 -27.26 -0.04
N SER A 468 2.59 -27.58 0.06
CA SER A 468 1.76 -28.12 -1.03
C SER A 468 1.38 -27.08 -2.11
N GLY A 469 1.76 -25.81 -1.96
CA GLY A 469 1.33 -24.70 -2.81
C GLY A 469 -0.07 -24.16 -2.49
N LYS A 470 -0.82 -24.80 -1.60
CA LYS A 470 -2.13 -24.34 -1.17
C LYS A 470 -2.01 -23.18 -0.18
N LYS A 471 -3.03 -22.30 -0.18
CA LYS A 471 -3.17 -21.21 0.79
C LYS A 471 -4.05 -21.65 1.96
N THR A 472 -3.69 -21.22 3.16
CA THR A 472 -4.51 -21.35 4.37
C THR A 472 -4.50 -20.03 5.14
N LEU A 473 -5.57 -19.72 5.84
CA LEU A 473 -5.63 -18.56 6.74
C LEU A 473 -4.64 -18.70 7.90
N PHE A 474 -4.19 -17.58 8.43
CA PHE A 474 -3.64 -17.56 9.77
C PHE A 474 -4.66 -18.15 10.75
N ASN A 475 -4.22 -18.79 11.82
CA ASN A 475 -5.18 -19.30 12.81
C ASN A 475 -5.86 -18.15 13.57
N LYS A 476 -7.04 -18.43 14.15
CA LYS A 476 -7.85 -17.42 14.88
C LYS A 476 -7.03 -16.71 15.97
N LYS A 477 -6.12 -17.41 16.64
CA LYS A 477 -5.27 -16.84 17.70
C LYS A 477 -4.27 -15.83 17.15
N GLU A 478 -3.66 -16.11 16.00
CA GLU A 478 -2.74 -15.18 15.32
C GLU A 478 -3.48 -13.92 14.90
N MET A 479 -4.65 -14.05 14.28
CA MET A 479 -5.46 -12.91 13.85
C MET A 479 -6.02 -12.09 15.03
N ASN A 480 -6.50 -12.75 16.10
CA ASN A 480 -6.95 -12.08 17.32
C ASN A 480 -5.82 -11.28 18.00
N GLN A 481 -4.57 -11.76 17.95
CA GLN A 481 -3.43 -10.99 18.46
C GLN A 481 -3.20 -9.68 17.66
N MET A 482 -3.48 -9.69 16.36
CA MET A 482 -3.40 -8.49 15.51
C MET A 482 -4.53 -7.50 15.77
N LEU A 483 -5.75 -7.98 16.09
CA LEU A 483 -6.88 -7.13 16.51
C LEU A 483 -6.64 -6.45 17.86
N GLY A 484 -5.77 -7.02 18.69
CA GLY A 484 -5.46 -6.50 20.01
C GLY A 484 -6.10 -7.29 21.17
N LYS A 485 -5.74 -6.90 22.39
CA LYS A 485 -6.20 -7.60 23.61
C LYS A 485 -7.73 -7.59 23.71
N ASN A 486 -8.28 -8.75 24.06
CA ASN A 486 -9.71 -8.96 24.38
C ASN A 486 -10.67 -8.88 23.17
N ARG A 487 -10.18 -9.08 21.94
CA ARG A 487 -11.01 -9.12 20.73
C ARG A 487 -10.90 -10.46 20.03
N SER A 488 -11.96 -10.86 19.35
CA SER A 488 -12.05 -12.09 18.57
C SER A 488 -12.67 -11.79 17.20
N MET A 489 -12.26 -12.55 16.19
CA MET A 489 -12.85 -12.48 14.85
C MET A 489 -14.15 -13.26 14.82
N ASP A 490 -15.23 -12.62 15.27
CA ASP A 490 -16.53 -13.28 15.39
C ASP A 490 -17.53 -12.81 14.31
N LEU A 491 -17.29 -11.65 13.68
CA LEU A 491 -18.19 -11.08 12.66
C LEU A 491 -17.91 -11.64 11.26
N LEU A 492 -16.65 -11.83 10.88
CA LEU A 492 -16.30 -12.32 9.54
C LEU A 492 -16.57 -13.82 9.35
N ASP A 493 -16.53 -14.63 10.41
CA ASP A 493 -16.75 -16.07 10.29
C ASP A 493 -18.18 -16.37 9.74
N PRO A 494 -19.30 -15.85 10.29
CA PRO A 494 -20.62 -16.05 9.70
C PRO A 494 -20.77 -15.37 8.32
N ILE A 495 -20.06 -14.28 8.05
CA ILE A 495 -20.04 -13.67 6.71
C ILE A 495 -19.40 -14.62 5.69
N ALA A 496 -18.28 -15.26 6.03
CA ALA A 496 -17.63 -16.24 5.18
C ALA A 496 -18.50 -17.50 4.94
N MET A 497 -19.27 -17.93 5.96
CA MET A 497 -20.18 -19.08 5.81
C MET A 497 -21.26 -18.85 4.72
N ARG A 498 -21.65 -17.59 4.45
CA ARG A 498 -22.60 -17.27 3.38
C ARG A 498 -22.08 -17.66 1.99
N MET A 499 -20.77 -17.84 1.86
CA MET A 499 -20.17 -18.27 0.59
C MET A 499 -20.44 -19.75 0.26
N LEU A 500 -20.75 -20.57 1.26
CA LEU A 500 -20.96 -22.01 1.08
C LEU A 500 -22.02 -22.38 0.00
N PRO A 501 -23.23 -21.78 0.00
CA PRO A 501 -24.19 -22.05 -1.08
C PRO A 501 -23.70 -21.65 -2.47
N LEU A 502 -22.91 -20.57 -2.57
CA LEU A 502 -22.36 -20.11 -3.84
C LEU A 502 -21.34 -21.11 -4.40
N LEU A 503 -20.47 -21.65 -3.55
CA LEU A 503 -19.51 -22.67 -3.95
C LEU A 503 -20.19 -23.94 -4.46
N LYS A 504 -21.28 -24.36 -3.81
CA LYS A 504 -22.07 -25.52 -4.25
C LYS A 504 -22.74 -25.30 -5.60
N TYR A 505 -23.28 -24.11 -5.83
CA TYR A 505 -23.93 -23.76 -7.09
C TYR A 505 -22.94 -23.75 -8.26
N GLU A 506 -21.80 -23.09 -8.10
CA GLU A 506 -20.74 -23.02 -9.10
C GLU A 506 -20.21 -24.41 -9.48
N TYR A 507 -20.05 -25.30 -8.51
CA TYR A 507 -19.65 -26.69 -8.75
C TYR A 507 -20.70 -27.46 -9.57
N GLY A 508 -22.00 -27.22 -9.32
CA GLY A 508 -23.10 -27.82 -10.07
C GLY A 508 -23.15 -27.33 -11.53
N GLU A 509 -22.94 -26.03 -11.77
CA GLU A 509 -22.89 -25.49 -13.15
C GLU A 509 -21.67 -26.01 -13.93
N GLU A 510 -20.52 -26.17 -13.29
CA GLU A 510 -19.31 -26.71 -13.94
C GLU A 510 -19.48 -28.18 -14.35
N LEU A 511 -20.18 -28.99 -13.52
CA LEU A 511 -20.53 -30.35 -13.87
C LEU A 511 -21.49 -30.41 -15.07
N ILE A 512 -22.52 -29.56 -15.08
CA ILE A 512 -23.50 -29.50 -16.20
C ILE A 512 -22.79 -29.03 -17.48
N ALA A 513 -21.94 -28.00 -17.39
CA ALA A 513 -21.17 -27.51 -18.54
C ALA A 513 -20.19 -28.56 -19.08
N SER A 514 -19.56 -29.35 -18.22
CA SER A 514 -18.66 -30.42 -18.61
C SER A 514 -19.40 -31.61 -19.23
N GLU A 515 -20.62 -31.94 -18.76
CA GLU A 515 -21.49 -32.97 -19.36
C GLU A 515 -21.99 -32.54 -20.72
N VAL A 516 -22.44 -31.28 -20.89
CA VAL A 516 -22.87 -30.73 -22.18
C VAL A 516 -21.71 -30.69 -23.18
N ALA A 517 -20.51 -30.27 -22.77
CA ALA A 517 -19.34 -30.29 -23.64
C ALA A 517 -18.94 -31.70 -24.08
N LEU A 518 -19.07 -32.70 -23.20
CA LEU A 518 -18.82 -34.10 -23.52
C LEU A 518 -19.89 -34.69 -24.46
N GLU A 519 -21.14 -34.23 -24.38
CA GLU A 519 -22.20 -34.61 -25.31
C GLU A 519 -21.97 -34.00 -26.71
N GLU A 520 -21.57 -32.73 -26.79
CA GLU A 520 -21.23 -32.05 -28.03
C GLU A 520 -19.98 -32.66 -28.72
N GLU A 521 -18.93 -33.04 -27.95
CA GLU A 521 -17.78 -33.77 -28.51
C GLU A 521 -18.13 -35.16 -29.03
N ASN A 522 -19.06 -35.87 -28.39
CA ASN A 522 -19.55 -37.17 -28.87
C ASN A 522 -20.38 -37.05 -30.16
N ASP A 523 -21.16 -35.99 -30.31
CA ASP A 523 -21.95 -35.72 -31.52
C ASP A 523 -21.07 -35.28 -32.71
N LEU A 524 -19.88 -34.73 -32.46
CA LEU A 524 -18.91 -34.35 -33.49
C LEU A 524 -18.00 -35.48 -33.94
N GLY A 525 -18.16 -36.71 -33.42
CA GLY A 525 -17.48 -37.92 -33.91
C GLY A 525 -15.95 -37.93 -33.70
N LEU A 526 -15.45 -37.22 -32.72
CA LEU A 526 -14.05 -37.26 -32.35
C LEU A 526 -13.72 -38.48 -31.49
N ASP A 527 -12.97 -39.42 -32.08
CA ASP A 527 -12.58 -40.71 -31.48
C ASP A 527 -11.92 -40.53 -30.10
N LYS A 528 -12.47 -41.22 -29.11
CA LYS A 528 -11.92 -41.32 -27.75
C LYS A 528 -10.65 -42.19 -27.76
N ALA A 529 -9.51 -41.61 -28.01
CA ALA A 529 -8.23 -42.23 -27.75
C ALA A 529 -7.55 -41.51 -26.55
N ASN A 530 -7.65 -42.20 -25.40
CA ASN A 530 -6.73 -42.06 -24.24
C ASN A 530 -6.57 -40.72 -23.53
N VAL A 531 -7.48 -40.38 -22.61
CA VAL A 531 -7.16 -39.37 -21.55
C VAL A 531 -7.78 -39.71 -20.18
N PHE A 532 -8.10 -40.91 -19.79
CA PHE A 532 -8.35 -41.23 -18.38
C PHE A 532 -7.75 -42.57 -17.99
N ASP A 533 -6.66 -42.51 -17.30
CA ASP A 533 -6.07 -43.62 -16.52
C ASP A 533 -6.79 -43.67 -15.15
N ASP A 534 -7.52 -44.76 -14.91
CA ASP A 534 -8.33 -44.99 -13.70
C ASP A 534 -7.51 -45.22 -12.42
N SER A 535 -6.18 -44.97 -12.43
CA SER A 535 -5.29 -45.20 -11.29
C SER A 535 -5.28 -44.07 -10.25
N PHE A 536 -6.06 -43.00 -10.40
CA PHE A 536 -6.07 -41.85 -9.51
C PHE A 536 -7.10 -41.90 -8.36
N TRP A 537 -7.88 -43.00 -8.26
CA TRP A 537 -8.98 -43.14 -7.28
C TRP A 537 -8.81 -44.31 -6.30
N SER A 538 -7.58 -44.77 -6.04
CA SER A 538 -7.31 -45.73 -4.97
C SER A 538 -6.58 -45.07 -3.80
#